data_5d97f40b8a9fc2b932fc41c847db2515
#
_entry.id   5d97f40b8a9fc2b932fc41c847db2515
#
_cell.length_a   1.000
_cell.length_b   1.000
_cell.length_c   1.000
_cell.angle_alpha   90.00
_cell.angle_beta   90.00
_cell.angle_gamma   90.00
#
_symmetry.space_group_name_H-M   'P 1'
#
loop_
_entity.id
_entity.type
_entity.pdbx_description
1 polymer ?
#
loop_
_entity_poly.entity_id
_entity_poly.type
_entity_poly.pdbx_seq_one_letter_code
_entity_poly.pdbx_strand_id
1 'polypeptide(L)'
;MKKLIFLLSVFIGFSCANPTDMAPAVDADQVVADITSMSNDFQSAYITRDWNTASKWVSAELGTTIYNSNGSSLTVQSEDEVNAERGWDFGTFEMSNHQVFMSSDMNTAVVTFDADGLINFVDGDQNVPYATRASQTWVNENGAWKVMHSHWSPRTNSQGIPQAN
;
A
#
# COMPACT_ATOMS: atom_id res chain seq x y z
N MET A 1 32.51 78.13 -2.45
CA MET A 1 31.61 77.18 -3.00
C MET A 1 31.81 75.85 -2.21
N LYS A 2 30.92 75.58 -1.24
CA LYS A 2 30.98 74.41 -0.34
C LYS A 2 30.17 73.28 -0.99
N LYS A 3 30.85 72.16 -1.35
CA LYS A 3 30.20 70.97 -1.85
C LYS A 3 29.69 70.13 -0.66
N LEU A 4 28.38 69.97 -0.57
CA LEU A 4 27.67 69.11 0.40
C LEU A 4 27.64 67.70 -0.17
N ILE A 5 28.30 66.76 0.51
CA ILE A 5 28.26 65.34 0.17
C ILE A 5 27.14 64.70 0.99
N PHE A 6 26.08 64.23 0.29
CA PHE A 6 25.00 63.46 0.89
C PHE A 6 25.41 61.99 0.97
N LEU A 7 25.61 61.50 2.19
CA LEU A 7 25.87 60.09 2.44
C LEU A 7 24.50 59.35 2.51
N LEU A 8 24.20 58.54 1.49
CA LEU A 8 22.99 57.71 1.46
C LEU A 8 23.28 56.40 2.20
N SER A 9 22.77 56.26 3.41
CA SER A 9 22.88 55.01 4.21
C SER A 9 21.81 54.02 3.74
N VAL A 10 22.22 52.98 3.02
CA VAL A 10 21.35 51.85 2.68
C VAL A 10 21.21 50.93 3.88
N PHE A 11 20.07 50.95 4.52
CA PHE A 11 19.68 49.93 5.52
C PHE A 11 19.29 48.65 4.81
N ILE A 12 20.17 47.66 4.79
CA ILE A 12 19.82 46.27 4.41
C ILE A 12 19.12 45.65 5.60
N GLY A 13 17.79 45.65 5.57
CA GLY A 13 16.99 44.89 6.51
C GLY A 13 17.18 43.40 6.33
N PHE A 14 17.96 42.77 7.19
CA PHE A 14 17.91 41.31 7.32
C PHE A 14 16.56 40.92 7.90
N SER A 15 15.64 40.46 7.05
CA SER A 15 14.43 39.75 7.47
C SER A 15 14.88 38.39 8.01
N CYS A 16 14.97 38.26 9.33
CA CYS A 16 15.05 36.96 9.98
C CYS A 16 13.71 36.26 9.73
N ALA A 17 13.69 35.29 8.81
CA ALA A 17 12.58 34.34 8.71
C ALA A 17 12.42 33.66 10.07
N ASN A 18 11.25 33.76 10.66
CA ASN A 18 10.93 33.09 11.91
C ASN A 18 11.04 31.55 11.68
N PRO A 19 11.72 30.80 12.57
CA PRO A 19 11.84 29.34 12.45
C PRO A 19 10.57 28.58 12.85
N THR A 20 9.41 29.22 12.87
CA THR A 20 8.15 28.65 13.37
C THR A 20 7.25 28.02 12.30
N ASP A 21 7.66 28.00 11.02
CA ASP A 21 6.89 27.34 9.93
C ASP A 21 7.54 26.06 9.41
N MET A 22 8.28 25.34 10.26
CA MET A 22 8.63 23.97 9.91
C MET A 22 7.38 23.11 10.10
N ALA A 23 6.85 22.55 9.00
CA ALA A 23 5.84 21.49 9.09
C ALA A 23 6.31 20.45 10.13
N PRO A 24 5.42 19.93 10.97
CA PRO A 24 5.78 18.92 11.96
C PRO A 24 6.52 17.78 11.26
N ALA A 25 7.65 17.37 11.82
CA ALA A 25 8.42 16.25 11.29
C ALA A 25 7.49 15.02 11.24
N VAL A 26 7.41 14.37 10.07
CA VAL A 26 6.62 13.15 9.90
C VAL A 26 7.24 12.09 10.80
N ASP A 27 6.45 11.50 11.68
CA ASP A 27 6.88 10.39 12.52
C ASP A 27 6.93 9.12 11.64
N ALA A 28 8.14 8.71 11.28
CA ALA A 28 8.36 7.56 10.41
C ALA A 28 7.83 6.25 11.01
N ASP A 29 7.96 6.07 12.33
CA ASP A 29 7.47 4.86 13.01
C ASP A 29 5.94 4.79 12.99
N GLN A 30 5.28 5.94 13.17
CA GLN A 30 3.82 6.02 13.05
C GLN A 30 3.35 5.72 11.62
N VAL A 31 4.01 6.26 10.61
CA VAL A 31 3.67 5.98 9.19
C VAL A 31 3.84 4.49 8.87
N VAL A 32 4.90 3.85 9.35
CA VAL A 32 5.11 2.40 9.19
C VAL A 32 3.99 1.59 9.85
N ALA A 33 3.58 1.97 11.06
CA ALA A 33 2.49 1.31 11.77
C ALA A 33 1.14 1.49 11.05
N ASP A 34 0.86 2.70 10.57
CA ASP A 34 -0.36 3.02 9.82
C ASP A 34 -0.44 2.23 8.51
N ILE A 35 0.65 2.18 7.74
CA ILE A 35 0.71 1.42 6.47
C ILE A 35 0.54 -0.08 6.74
N THR A 36 1.15 -0.62 7.79
CA THR A 36 0.96 -2.03 8.18
C THR A 36 -0.50 -2.33 8.50
N SER A 37 -1.16 -1.46 9.28
CA SER A 37 -2.59 -1.60 9.58
C SER A 37 -3.45 -1.53 8.32
N MET A 38 -3.23 -0.52 7.47
CA MET A 38 -3.95 -0.36 6.21
C MET A 38 -3.76 -1.54 5.26
N SER A 39 -2.56 -2.14 5.22
CA SER A 39 -2.28 -3.34 4.42
C SER A 39 -3.11 -4.54 4.90
N ASN A 40 -3.22 -4.73 6.22
CA ASN A 40 -4.07 -5.78 6.80
C ASN A 40 -5.56 -5.54 6.49
N ASP A 41 -6.04 -4.31 6.69
CA ASP A 41 -7.44 -3.95 6.47
C ASP A 41 -7.84 -4.08 4.99
N PHE A 42 -6.98 -3.60 4.08
CA PHE A 42 -7.17 -3.75 2.65
C PHE A 42 -7.29 -5.22 2.25
N GLN A 43 -6.33 -6.04 2.70
CA GLN A 43 -6.32 -7.45 2.34
C GLN A 43 -7.50 -8.23 2.97
N SER A 44 -7.87 -7.90 4.20
CA SER A 44 -9.05 -8.47 4.85
C SER A 44 -10.33 -8.16 4.07
N ALA A 45 -10.51 -6.90 3.69
CA ALA A 45 -11.66 -6.49 2.88
C ALA A 45 -11.70 -7.19 1.51
N TYR A 46 -10.53 -7.35 0.88
CA TYR A 46 -10.41 -8.05 -0.40
C TYR A 46 -10.77 -9.55 -0.28
N ILE A 47 -10.29 -10.22 0.76
CA ILE A 47 -10.56 -11.64 1.04
C ILE A 47 -12.05 -11.88 1.34
N THR A 48 -12.68 -10.98 2.09
CA THR A 48 -14.11 -11.04 2.46
C THR A 48 -15.03 -10.50 1.38
N ARG A 49 -14.49 -10.07 0.22
CA ARG A 49 -15.24 -9.47 -0.91
C ARG A 49 -15.99 -8.19 -0.56
N ASP A 50 -15.50 -7.46 0.43
CA ASP A 50 -16.02 -6.13 0.77
C ASP A 50 -15.36 -5.04 -0.08
N TRP A 51 -15.83 -4.89 -1.33
CA TRP A 51 -15.31 -3.89 -2.24
C TRP A 51 -15.50 -2.46 -1.71
N ASN A 52 -16.59 -2.18 -1.01
CA ASN A 52 -16.84 -0.85 -0.44
C ASN A 52 -15.73 -0.43 0.53
N THR A 53 -15.19 -1.38 1.29
CA THR A 53 -14.06 -1.15 2.18
C THR A 53 -12.74 -1.18 1.41
N ALA A 54 -12.48 -2.19 0.57
CA ALA A 54 -11.24 -2.33 -0.18
C ALA A 54 -10.96 -1.13 -1.11
N SER A 55 -11.99 -0.60 -1.78
CA SER A 55 -11.87 0.52 -2.72
C SER A 55 -11.32 1.81 -2.10
N LYS A 56 -11.36 1.96 -0.78
CA LYS A 56 -10.77 3.11 -0.08
C LYS A 56 -9.26 3.22 -0.29
N TRP A 57 -8.60 2.09 -0.50
CA TRP A 57 -7.15 2.02 -0.73
C TRP A 57 -6.77 1.78 -2.18
N VAL A 58 -7.73 1.60 -3.08
CA VAL A 58 -7.46 1.52 -4.52
C VAL A 58 -7.14 2.91 -5.05
N SER A 59 -6.09 3.02 -5.87
CA SER A 59 -5.74 4.26 -6.54
C SER A 59 -6.83 4.63 -7.57
N ALA A 60 -7.41 5.81 -7.42
CA ALA A 60 -8.41 6.31 -8.38
C ALA A 60 -7.76 6.76 -9.69
N GLU A 61 -6.50 7.18 -9.65
CA GLU A 61 -5.77 7.70 -10.81
C GLU A 61 -5.08 6.58 -11.60
N LEU A 62 -4.40 5.67 -10.90
CA LEU A 62 -3.55 4.65 -11.51
C LEU A 62 -4.24 3.28 -11.60
N GLY A 63 -5.31 3.07 -10.83
CA GLY A 63 -5.84 1.75 -10.53
C GLY A 63 -4.90 0.96 -9.61
N THR A 64 -5.32 -0.20 -9.18
CA THR A 64 -4.48 -1.14 -8.43
C THR A 64 -4.30 -2.40 -9.26
N THR A 65 -3.06 -2.78 -9.52
CA THR A 65 -2.73 -3.96 -10.32
C THR A 65 -2.25 -5.10 -9.42
N ILE A 66 -2.46 -6.34 -9.85
CA ILE A 66 -2.06 -7.53 -9.11
C ILE A 66 -1.50 -8.62 -10.03
N TYR A 67 -0.38 -9.22 -9.63
CA TYR A 67 0.03 -10.56 -10.04
C TYR A 67 -0.34 -11.55 -8.94
N ASN A 68 -1.25 -12.44 -9.26
CA ASN A 68 -1.71 -13.46 -8.32
C ASN A 68 -0.73 -14.63 -8.19
N SER A 69 -0.82 -15.34 -7.07
CA SER A 69 0.05 -16.45 -6.71
C SER A 69 -0.15 -17.74 -7.55
N ASN A 70 -1.13 -17.75 -8.44
CA ASN A 70 -1.37 -18.84 -9.40
C ASN A 70 -0.65 -18.66 -10.73
N GLY A 71 0.14 -17.59 -10.90
CA GLY A 71 0.84 -17.29 -12.15
C GLY A 71 -0.05 -16.71 -13.25
N SER A 72 -1.25 -16.22 -12.92
CA SER A 72 -2.11 -15.52 -13.88
C SER A 72 -1.47 -14.23 -14.41
N SER A 73 -1.98 -13.74 -15.53
CA SER A 73 -1.60 -12.45 -16.10
C SER A 73 -1.90 -11.31 -15.14
N LEU A 74 -1.31 -10.15 -15.39
CA LEU A 74 -1.59 -8.93 -14.65
C LEU A 74 -3.09 -8.62 -14.71
N THR A 75 -3.70 -8.45 -13.55
CA THR A 75 -5.12 -8.08 -13.39
C THR A 75 -5.21 -6.70 -12.75
N VAL A 76 -6.23 -5.93 -13.09
CA VAL A 76 -6.60 -4.70 -12.38
C VAL A 76 -7.65 -5.06 -11.35
N GLN A 77 -7.40 -4.70 -10.10
CA GLN A 77 -8.35 -4.92 -9.01
C GLN A 77 -9.57 -4.02 -9.20
N SER A 78 -10.74 -4.62 -9.22
CA SER A 78 -12.02 -3.94 -9.42
C SER A 78 -13.12 -4.66 -8.63
N GLU A 79 -14.28 -4.04 -8.54
CA GLU A 79 -15.46 -4.66 -7.93
C GLU A 79 -15.84 -5.97 -8.63
N ASP A 80 -15.80 -5.99 -9.95
CA ASP A 80 -16.10 -7.18 -10.76
C ASP A 80 -15.10 -8.31 -10.49
N GLU A 81 -13.81 -7.98 -10.36
CA GLU A 81 -12.77 -8.97 -10.07
C GLU A 81 -12.90 -9.54 -8.65
N VAL A 82 -13.18 -8.69 -7.66
CA VAL A 82 -13.37 -9.11 -6.26
C VAL A 82 -14.61 -9.98 -6.13
N ASN A 83 -15.69 -9.65 -6.82
CA ASN A 83 -16.98 -10.36 -6.77
C ASN A 83 -17.10 -11.49 -7.80
N ALA A 84 -16.09 -11.69 -8.65
CA ALA A 84 -16.10 -12.75 -9.65
C ALA A 84 -16.36 -14.13 -9.00
N GLU A 85 -17.23 -14.91 -9.63
CA GLU A 85 -17.53 -16.24 -9.18
C GLU A 85 -16.28 -17.13 -9.34
N ARG A 86 -15.93 -17.82 -8.27
CA ARG A 86 -14.80 -18.75 -8.24
C ARG A 86 -15.21 -20.00 -7.47
N GLY A 87 -14.75 -21.17 -7.89
CA GLY A 87 -15.08 -22.45 -7.27
C GLY A 87 -14.40 -22.69 -5.91
N TRP A 88 -13.92 -21.63 -5.22
CA TRP A 88 -13.21 -21.73 -3.96
C TRP A 88 -13.29 -20.42 -3.17
N ASP A 89 -13.09 -20.52 -1.87
CA ASP A 89 -12.95 -19.38 -0.95
C ASP A 89 -11.85 -19.63 0.09
N PHE A 90 -11.42 -18.58 0.75
CA PHE A 90 -10.55 -18.74 1.92
C PHE A 90 -11.37 -19.21 3.13
N GLY A 91 -11.00 -20.35 3.69
CA GLY A 91 -11.51 -20.81 4.99
C GLY A 91 -10.84 -20.08 6.15
N THR A 92 -9.52 -19.89 6.05
CA THR A 92 -8.72 -19.05 6.94
C THR A 92 -7.70 -18.26 6.12
N PHE A 93 -7.34 -17.08 6.62
CA PHE A 93 -6.29 -16.24 6.02
C PHE A 93 -5.65 -15.40 7.12
N GLU A 94 -4.33 -15.45 7.22
CA GLU A 94 -3.56 -14.71 8.21
C GLU A 94 -2.30 -14.15 7.55
N MET A 95 -1.98 -12.89 7.86
CA MET A 95 -0.75 -12.24 7.41
C MET A 95 0.22 -12.08 8.57
N SER A 96 1.51 -12.25 8.27
CA SER A 96 2.59 -12.20 9.27
C SER A 96 3.88 -11.64 8.66
N ASN A 97 4.88 -11.39 9.51
CA ASN A 97 6.23 -10.98 9.09
C ASN A 97 6.25 -9.70 8.25
N HIS A 98 5.38 -8.74 8.55
CA HIS A 98 5.35 -7.47 7.83
C HIS A 98 6.66 -6.71 7.97
N GLN A 99 7.15 -6.19 6.83
CA GLN A 99 8.24 -5.24 6.75
C GLN A 99 7.84 -4.10 5.82
N VAL A 100 8.10 -2.87 6.23
CA VAL A 100 7.78 -1.67 5.45
C VAL A 100 9.07 -0.94 5.08
N PHE A 101 9.25 -0.70 3.80
CA PHE A 101 10.38 0.02 3.23
C PHE A 101 9.89 1.34 2.64
N MET A 102 10.27 2.45 3.26
CA MET A 102 9.86 3.80 2.84
C MET A 102 10.84 4.41 1.85
N SER A 103 10.31 5.16 0.87
CA SER A 103 11.13 6.09 0.09
C SER A 103 11.64 7.25 0.96
N SER A 104 12.73 7.88 0.54
CA SER A 104 13.35 8.99 1.30
C SER A 104 12.46 10.24 1.43
N ASP A 105 11.52 10.42 0.51
CA ASP A 105 10.53 11.50 0.50
C ASP A 105 9.23 11.13 1.25
N MET A 106 9.17 9.92 1.82
CA MET A 106 8.01 9.39 2.57
C MET A 106 6.71 9.32 1.76
N ASN A 107 6.78 9.29 0.42
CA ASN A 107 5.60 9.27 -0.45
C ASN A 107 5.33 7.89 -1.08
N THR A 108 6.26 6.96 -0.94
CA THR A 108 6.10 5.59 -1.44
C THR A 108 6.57 4.60 -0.38
N ALA A 109 5.85 3.51 -0.24
CA ALA A 109 6.23 2.39 0.61
C ALA A 109 6.11 1.07 -0.14
N VAL A 110 7.03 0.14 0.14
CA VAL A 110 6.87 -1.27 -0.20
C VAL A 110 6.63 -2.04 1.09
N VAL A 111 5.51 -2.73 1.16
CA VAL A 111 5.18 -3.63 2.27
C VAL A 111 5.41 -5.05 1.81
N THR A 112 6.19 -5.82 2.55
CA THR A 112 6.34 -7.26 2.31
C THR A 112 5.78 -8.04 3.49
N PHE A 113 5.21 -9.20 3.24
CA PHE A 113 4.64 -10.06 4.27
C PHE A 113 4.50 -11.51 3.79
N ASP A 114 4.32 -12.43 4.73
CA ASP A 114 3.89 -13.79 4.51
C ASP A 114 2.37 -13.89 4.72
N ALA A 115 1.72 -14.79 3.97
CA ALA A 115 0.30 -15.10 4.17
C ALA A 115 0.10 -16.60 4.19
N ASP A 116 -0.61 -17.08 5.21
CA ASP A 116 -0.96 -18.47 5.44
C ASP A 116 -2.47 -18.63 5.55
N GLY A 117 -2.98 -19.81 5.17
CA GLY A 117 -4.41 -20.06 5.28
C GLY A 117 -4.83 -21.40 4.74
N LEU A 118 -6.13 -21.55 4.57
CA LEU A 118 -6.78 -22.70 3.94
C LEU A 118 -7.69 -22.21 2.82
N ILE A 119 -7.66 -22.92 1.70
CA ILE A 119 -8.60 -22.74 0.59
C ILE A 119 -9.60 -23.88 0.66
N ASN A 120 -10.88 -23.52 0.70
CA ASN A 120 -12.01 -24.43 0.67
C ASN A 120 -12.60 -24.42 -0.75
N PHE A 121 -12.73 -25.58 -1.39
CA PHE A 121 -13.43 -25.70 -2.66
C PHE A 121 -14.94 -25.85 -2.44
N VAL A 122 -15.73 -25.16 -3.28
CA VAL A 122 -17.19 -25.14 -3.18
C VAL A 122 -17.79 -26.53 -3.44
N ASP A 123 -17.21 -27.27 -4.38
CA ASP A 123 -17.70 -28.57 -4.84
C ASP A 123 -16.96 -29.77 -4.22
N GLY A 124 -16.26 -29.57 -3.09
CA GLY A 124 -15.47 -30.67 -2.52
C GLY A 124 -15.21 -30.52 -1.02
N ASP A 125 -15.02 -31.67 -0.37
CA ASP A 125 -14.61 -31.76 1.03
C ASP A 125 -13.10 -31.52 1.23
N GLN A 126 -12.41 -30.96 0.24
CA GLN A 126 -10.95 -30.78 0.30
C GLN A 126 -10.61 -29.35 0.69
N ASN A 127 -9.86 -29.24 1.78
CA ASN A 127 -9.18 -28.00 2.15
C ASN A 127 -7.71 -28.11 1.74
N VAL A 128 -7.22 -27.09 1.05
CA VAL A 128 -5.84 -27.05 0.57
C VAL A 128 -5.06 -25.97 1.32
N PRO A 129 -3.90 -26.30 1.91
CA PRO A 129 -3.06 -25.29 2.55
C PRO A 129 -2.63 -24.22 1.54
N TYR A 130 -2.80 -22.98 1.93
CA TYR A 130 -2.33 -21.80 1.24
C TYR A 130 -1.13 -21.21 1.98
N ALA A 131 -0.03 -20.98 1.30
CA ALA A 131 1.11 -20.32 1.88
C ALA A 131 1.89 -19.54 0.80
N THR A 132 1.88 -18.22 0.93
CA THR A 132 2.49 -17.30 -0.03
C THR A 132 3.36 -16.28 0.67
N ARG A 133 4.12 -15.57 -0.12
CA ARG A 133 4.74 -14.29 0.23
C ARG A 133 4.26 -13.23 -0.75
N ALA A 134 4.16 -12.02 -0.27
CA ALA A 134 3.67 -10.92 -1.09
C ALA A 134 4.48 -9.65 -0.89
N SER A 135 4.37 -8.77 -1.86
CA SER A 135 4.73 -7.36 -1.74
C SER A 135 3.60 -6.48 -2.24
N GLN A 136 3.38 -5.36 -1.57
CA GLN A 136 2.45 -4.31 -1.99
C GLN A 136 3.22 -3.00 -2.11
N THR A 137 3.00 -2.28 -3.20
CA THR A 137 3.51 -0.91 -3.35
C THR A 137 2.39 0.06 -3.01
N TRP A 138 2.65 0.91 -2.03
CA TRP A 138 1.76 1.96 -1.56
C TRP A 138 2.29 3.32 -1.98
N VAL A 139 1.41 4.21 -2.39
CA VAL A 139 1.74 5.60 -2.75
C VAL A 139 0.85 6.57 -1.99
N ASN A 140 1.40 7.70 -1.60
CA ASN A 140 0.64 8.77 -0.98
C ASN A 140 0.04 9.66 -2.06
N GLU A 141 -1.26 9.55 -2.29
CA GLU A 141 -2.03 10.38 -3.21
C GLU A 141 -2.73 11.50 -2.42
N ASN A 142 -2.15 12.69 -2.43
CA ASN A 142 -2.72 13.87 -1.77
C ASN A 142 -3.02 13.68 -0.26
N GLY A 143 -2.16 13.00 0.45
CA GLY A 143 -2.30 12.71 1.88
C GLY A 143 -3.04 11.41 2.21
N ALA A 144 -3.49 10.66 1.21
CA ALA A 144 -4.13 9.35 1.37
C ALA A 144 -3.25 8.24 0.79
N TRP A 145 -2.98 7.21 1.58
CA TRP A 145 -2.23 6.06 1.10
C TRP A 145 -3.09 5.14 0.23
N LYS A 146 -2.56 4.74 -0.93
CA LYS A 146 -3.22 3.89 -1.92
C LYS A 146 -2.30 2.76 -2.36
N VAL A 147 -2.89 1.58 -2.60
CA VAL A 147 -2.17 0.45 -3.20
C VAL A 147 -2.09 0.66 -4.70
N MET A 148 -0.89 0.71 -5.24
CA MET A 148 -0.65 0.79 -6.67
C MET A 148 -0.47 -0.59 -7.30
N HIS A 149 0.21 -1.48 -6.60
CA HIS A 149 0.54 -2.82 -7.11
C HIS A 149 0.67 -3.83 -5.99
N SER A 150 0.26 -5.07 -6.26
CA SER A 150 0.51 -6.23 -5.40
C SER A 150 1.11 -7.37 -6.22
N HIS A 151 2.07 -8.08 -5.63
CA HIS A 151 2.63 -9.29 -6.22
C HIS A 151 2.63 -10.42 -5.19
N TRP A 152 2.09 -11.55 -5.59
CA TRP A 152 1.97 -12.74 -4.76
C TRP A 152 2.70 -13.91 -5.39
N SER A 153 3.41 -14.69 -4.59
CA SER A 153 4.08 -15.91 -5.06
C SER A 153 4.00 -17.01 -3.99
N PRO A 154 3.86 -18.28 -4.39
CA PRO A 154 3.90 -19.39 -3.46
C PRO A 154 5.24 -19.44 -2.71
N ARG A 155 5.21 -19.84 -1.43
CA ARG A 155 6.42 -20.20 -0.71
C ARG A 155 6.88 -21.61 -1.13
N THR A 156 8.13 -21.95 -0.82
CA THR A 156 8.71 -23.26 -1.17
C THR A 156 7.82 -24.41 -0.68
N ASN A 157 7.52 -25.36 -1.56
CA ASN A 157 6.66 -26.53 -1.32
C ASN A 157 5.20 -26.19 -0.95
N SER A 158 4.74 -25.01 -1.32
CA SER A 158 3.33 -24.60 -1.18
C SER A 158 2.75 -24.20 -2.53
N GLN A 159 1.44 -23.97 -2.53
CA GLN A 159 0.73 -23.45 -3.70
C GLN A 159 0.07 -22.11 -3.38
N GLY A 160 -0.19 -21.36 -4.43
CA GLY A 160 -0.99 -20.15 -4.37
C GLY A 160 -2.48 -20.42 -4.46
N ILE A 161 -3.25 -19.42 -4.85
CA ILE A 161 -4.67 -19.60 -5.15
C ILE A 161 -4.85 -20.55 -6.36
N PRO A 162 -5.97 -21.27 -6.43
CA PRO A 162 -6.28 -22.12 -7.59
C PRO A 162 -6.32 -21.32 -8.90
N GLN A 163 -6.05 -21.98 -10.02
CA GLN A 163 -6.30 -21.41 -11.34
C GLN A 163 -7.81 -21.19 -11.52
N ALA A 164 -8.17 -20.08 -12.18
CA ALA A 164 -9.52 -19.93 -12.67
C ALA A 164 -9.75 -20.97 -13.81
N ASN A 165 -10.83 -21.71 -13.72
CA ASN A 165 -11.25 -22.66 -14.76
C ASN A 165 -11.82 -21.93 -15.97
#